data_96e131bc160aeebe72a6df576dd67cdc
#
_entry.id   96e131bc160aeebe72a6df576dd67cdc
#
_cell.length_a   1.000
_cell.length_b   1.000
_cell.length_c   1.000
_cell.angle_alpha   90.00
_cell.angle_beta   90.00
_cell.angle_gamma   90.00
#
_symmetry.space_group_name_H-M   'P 1'
#
loop_
_entity.id
_entity.type
_entity.pdbx_description
1 polymer ?
#
loop_
_entity_poly.entity_id
_entity_poly.type
_entity_poly.pdbx_seq_one_letter_code
_entity_poly.pdbx_strand_id
1 'polypeptide(L)'
;MYNGYNNIYLRDFSDKGGSHMKITFIGATHEVTGSCYYLEAAGKKFLVDCGMEQGPDYYENQEIPVKGSDLDFVLLTHAHMDHSGNLPAIYAKGFQGPVYATQATCHLCDIMLRDSAHIQMFEAEWRNRKGRRQGKPEFVPAYTMEDAMGVLKNFVPCPYEKTVTPAEGIRVRFVDAGHLLGSASIEVIINEDGKEKKIVFSGDIGNLNQPLIKDPVYLHDADYVVMESTYGDRSHGDRPDYVGLLSEVIQRTFDLSLIHI
;
A
#
# COMPACT_ATOMS: atom_id res chain seq x y z
N MET A 1 -23.70 -10.22 -20.32
CA MET A 1 -23.98 -10.68 -18.95
C MET A 1 -22.72 -11.37 -18.44
N TYR A 2 -21.82 -10.64 -17.79
CA TYR A 2 -20.68 -11.23 -17.09
C TYR A 2 -21.07 -11.27 -15.62
N ASN A 3 -21.21 -12.47 -15.09
CA ASN A 3 -21.42 -12.70 -13.67
C ASN A 3 -20.14 -12.29 -12.93
N GLY A 4 -20.28 -11.37 -11.97
CA GLY A 4 -19.18 -10.96 -11.10
C GLY A 4 -18.62 -12.16 -10.35
N TYR A 5 -17.40 -12.50 -10.65
CA TYR A 5 -16.61 -13.41 -9.82
C TYR A 5 -16.03 -12.59 -8.67
N ASN A 6 -16.70 -12.65 -7.53
CA ASN A 6 -16.11 -12.29 -6.25
C ASN A 6 -15.02 -13.32 -5.94
N ASN A 7 -13.84 -13.15 -6.51
CA ASN A 7 -12.69 -14.01 -6.22
C ASN A 7 -11.99 -13.50 -4.97
N ILE A 8 -12.57 -13.74 -3.80
CA ILE A 8 -11.82 -13.71 -2.56
C ILE A 8 -10.90 -14.93 -2.62
N TYR A 9 -9.62 -14.72 -2.94
CA TYR A 9 -8.61 -15.77 -2.82
C TYR A 9 -8.31 -15.98 -1.34
N LEU A 10 -9.14 -16.85 -0.71
CA LEU A 10 -8.87 -17.35 0.62
C LEU A 10 -7.81 -18.45 0.50
N ARG A 11 -6.64 -18.26 1.04
CA ARG A 11 -5.75 -19.37 1.37
C ARG A 11 -5.80 -19.59 2.87
N ASP A 12 -6.48 -20.68 3.23
CA ASP A 12 -6.41 -21.26 4.56
C ASP A 12 -5.15 -22.11 4.62
N PHE A 13 -4.21 -21.71 5.45
CA PHE A 13 -2.95 -22.42 5.68
C PHE A 13 -3.05 -23.33 6.91
N SER A 14 -4.27 -23.74 7.30
CA SER A 14 -4.45 -24.68 8.39
C SER A 14 -3.82 -26.01 8.04
N ASP A 15 -2.65 -26.28 8.59
CA ASP A 15 -2.08 -27.62 8.67
C ASP A 15 -3.00 -28.49 9.55
N LYS A 16 -3.03 -29.80 9.29
CA LYS A 16 -3.75 -30.82 10.10
C LYS A 16 -3.35 -30.85 11.60
N GLY A 17 -2.73 -29.78 12.12
CA GLY A 17 -2.18 -29.62 13.45
C GLY A 17 -2.48 -28.29 14.14
N GLY A 18 -3.52 -27.55 13.75
CA GLY A 18 -4.09 -26.48 14.62
C GLY A 18 -3.67 -25.04 14.38
N SER A 19 -2.71 -24.70 13.50
CA SER A 19 -2.44 -23.31 13.10
C SER A 19 -3.57 -22.80 12.19
N HIS A 20 -4.19 -21.68 12.57
CA HIS A 20 -5.33 -21.09 11.87
C HIS A 20 -4.96 -19.79 11.14
N MET A 21 -3.76 -19.72 10.57
CA MET A 21 -3.35 -18.56 9.80
C MET A 21 -4.15 -18.49 8.49
N LYS A 22 -4.75 -17.32 8.25
CA LYS A 22 -5.52 -17.05 7.05
C LYS A 22 -5.10 -15.74 6.41
N ILE A 23 -4.93 -15.72 5.10
CA ILE A 23 -4.69 -14.52 4.30
C ILE A 23 -5.84 -14.33 3.33
N THR A 24 -6.40 -13.12 3.31
CA THR A 24 -7.42 -12.71 2.34
C THR A 24 -6.83 -11.59 1.49
N PHE A 25 -6.81 -11.79 0.20
CA PHE A 25 -6.39 -10.76 -0.78
C PHE A 25 -7.59 -9.86 -1.04
N ILE A 26 -7.50 -8.60 -0.64
CA ILE A 26 -8.60 -7.63 -0.75
C ILE A 26 -8.52 -6.90 -2.08
N GLY A 27 -7.33 -6.50 -2.53
CA GLY A 27 -7.10 -5.78 -3.77
C GLY A 27 -5.77 -6.13 -4.43
N ALA A 28 -5.43 -5.45 -5.51
CA ALA A 28 -4.29 -5.71 -6.39
C ALA A 28 -4.22 -7.18 -6.88
N THR A 29 -5.38 -7.78 -7.12
CA THR A 29 -5.52 -9.14 -7.64
C THR A 29 -5.97 -9.08 -9.08
N HIS A 30 -5.11 -9.47 -10.03
CA HIS A 30 -5.28 -9.30 -11.47
C HIS A 30 -5.23 -7.84 -11.96
N GLU A 31 -4.78 -6.92 -11.12
CA GLU A 31 -4.62 -5.51 -11.39
C GLU A 31 -3.41 -4.95 -10.63
N VAL A 32 -3.03 -3.69 -10.91
CA VAL A 32 -1.79 -3.10 -10.41
C VAL A 32 -2.00 -2.36 -9.09
N THR A 33 -3.14 -1.68 -8.90
CA THR A 33 -3.36 -0.75 -7.79
C THR A 33 -4.25 -1.32 -6.70
N GLY A 34 -4.27 -0.67 -5.53
CA GLY A 34 -5.16 -1.02 -4.43
C GLY A 34 -4.66 -2.15 -3.53
N SER A 35 -3.34 -2.30 -3.37
CA SER A 35 -2.75 -3.36 -2.53
C SER A 35 -3.29 -3.38 -1.12
N CYS A 36 -3.92 -4.48 -0.73
CA CYS A 36 -4.47 -4.67 0.61
C CYS A 36 -4.60 -6.16 0.93
N TYR A 37 -3.93 -6.61 1.98
CA TYR A 37 -3.94 -7.99 2.43
C TYR A 37 -4.41 -8.06 3.86
N TYR A 38 -5.50 -8.79 4.10
CA TYR A 38 -6.03 -9.02 5.45
C TYR A 38 -5.56 -10.36 6.00
N LEU A 39 -5.01 -10.34 7.21
CA LEU A 39 -4.49 -11.50 7.89
C LEU A 39 -5.20 -11.75 9.21
N GLU A 40 -5.48 -13.04 9.47
CA GLU A 40 -5.88 -13.57 10.75
C GLU A 40 -4.80 -14.56 11.20
N ALA A 41 -4.08 -14.25 12.27
CA ALA A 41 -3.00 -15.09 12.78
C ALA A 41 -2.67 -14.74 14.24
N ALA A 42 -2.27 -15.74 15.03
CA ALA A 42 -1.95 -15.60 16.46
C ALA A 42 -3.04 -14.85 17.25
N GLY A 43 -4.32 -15.09 16.91
CA GLY A 43 -5.47 -14.42 17.52
C GLY A 43 -5.59 -12.93 17.18
N LYS A 44 -4.85 -12.43 16.19
CA LYS A 44 -4.82 -11.05 15.72
C LYS A 44 -5.37 -10.90 14.33
N LYS A 45 -5.93 -9.70 14.05
CA LYS A 45 -6.49 -9.28 12.78
C LYS A 45 -5.76 -8.03 12.32
N PHE A 46 -5.06 -8.11 11.21
CA PHE A 46 -4.24 -7.00 10.75
C PHE A 46 -4.18 -6.91 9.22
N LEU A 47 -3.74 -5.77 8.73
CA LEU A 47 -3.51 -5.55 7.32
C LEU A 47 -2.01 -5.47 7.01
N VAL A 48 -1.64 -5.90 5.82
CA VAL A 48 -0.44 -5.46 5.13
C VAL A 48 -0.91 -4.63 3.95
N ASP A 49 -0.50 -3.37 3.94
CA ASP A 49 -0.99 -2.31 3.07
C ASP A 49 -2.52 -2.06 3.18
N CYS A 50 -2.92 -0.89 2.77
CA CYS A 50 -4.31 -0.45 2.73
C CYS A 50 -4.46 0.58 1.60
N GLY A 51 -4.33 0.10 0.38
CA GLY A 51 -4.19 0.90 -0.82
C GLY A 51 -5.50 1.42 -1.38
N MET A 52 -5.42 2.52 -2.08
CA MET A 52 -6.50 3.09 -2.88
C MET A 52 -6.33 2.65 -4.33
N GLU A 53 -7.41 2.25 -4.96
CA GLU A 53 -7.43 2.00 -6.40
C GLU A 53 -7.23 3.29 -7.17
N GLN A 54 -6.49 3.21 -8.26
CA GLN A 54 -6.18 4.34 -9.13
C GLN A 54 -6.36 3.94 -10.60
N GLY A 55 -6.85 4.89 -11.39
CA GLY A 55 -7.05 4.67 -12.82
C GLY A 55 -8.41 4.04 -13.16
N PRO A 56 -8.57 3.59 -14.41
CA PRO A 56 -9.79 2.94 -14.89
C PRO A 56 -9.76 1.43 -14.62
N ASP A 57 -9.49 1.02 -13.40
CA ASP A 57 -9.44 -0.40 -13.04
C ASP A 57 -10.80 -1.07 -13.20
N TYR A 58 -10.79 -2.32 -13.64
CA TYR A 58 -12.00 -3.11 -13.84
C TYR A 58 -12.46 -3.83 -12.58
N TYR A 59 -11.58 -3.91 -11.58
CA TYR A 59 -11.82 -4.61 -10.33
C TYR A 59 -11.73 -3.62 -9.17
N GLU A 60 -12.78 -3.54 -8.39
CA GLU A 60 -12.79 -2.74 -7.16
C GLU A 60 -12.28 -3.59 -6.00
N ASN A 61 -11.55 -2.97 -5.07
CA ASN A 61 -11.14 -3.61 -3.84
C ASN A 61 -12.35 -4.21 -3.13
N GLN A 62 -12.18 -5.43 -2.64
CA GLN A 62 -13.17 -6.06 -1.79
C GLN A 62 -13.29 -5.32 -0.46
N GLU A 63 -14.44 -5.40 0.17
CA GLU A 63 -14.57 -4.90 1.53
C GLU A 63 -13.71 -5.73 2.49
N ILE A 64 -13.04 -5.03 3.40
CA ILE A 64 -12.32 -5.68 4.50
C ILE A 64 -13.34 -6.45 5.33
N PRO A 65 -13.16 -7.77 5.59
CA PRO A 65 -14.19 -8.65 6.15
C PRO A 65 -14.46 -8.43 7.65
N VAL A 66 -13.91 -7.34 8.22
CA VAL A 66 -14.08 -6.94 9.61
C VAL A 66 -14.26 -5.43 9.71
N LYS A 67 -14.81 -4.96 10.83
CA LYS A 67 -14.89 -3.52 11.11
C LYS A 67 -13.49 -2.96 11.36
N GLY A 68 -13.27 -1.69 11.04
CA GLY A 68 -12.01 -1.01 11.36
C GLY A 68 -11.64 -1.12 12.83
N SER A 69 -12.63 -1.06 13.74
CA SER A 69 -12.43 -1.24 15.19
C SER A 69 -11.91 -2.61 15.61
N ASP A 70 -12.06 -3.62 14.77
CA ASP A 70 -11.65 -5.00 15.06
C ASP A 70 -10.24 -5.32 14.52
N LEU A 71 -9.63 -4.38 13.80
CA LEU A 71 -8.25 -4.48 13.34
C LEU A 71 -7.28 -4.10 14.46
N ASP A 72 -6.32 -4.97 14.73
CA ASP A 72 -5.31 -4.75 15.77
C ASP A 72 -4.22 -3.76 15.31
N PHE A 73 -3.72 -3.88 14.08
CA PHE A 73 -2.68 -3.01 13.52
C PHE A 73 -2.62 -3.09 11.99
N VAL A 74 -1.80 -2.21 11.40
CA VAL A 74 -1.45 -2.25 9.98
C VAL A 74 0.06 -2.26 9.82
N LEU A 75 0.58 -3.02 8.88
CA LEU A 75 1.95 -3.00 8.40
C LEU A 75 1.96 -2.33 7.02
N LEU A 76 2.77 -1.31 6.83
CA LEU A 76 2.78 -0.54 5.59
C LEU A 76 4.14 -0.67 4.89
N THR A 77 4.13 -1.16 3.65
CA THR A 77 5.36 -1.38 2.86
C THR A 77 5.98 -0.06 2.43
N HIS A 78 5.18 0.86 1.90
CA HIS A 78 5.64 2.17 1.43
C HIS A 78 4.48 3.18 1.29
N ALA A 79 4.82 4.42 0.92
CA ALA A 79 3.88 5.53 1.01
C ALA A 79 3.02 5.78 -0.24
N HIS A 80 3.19 5.05 -1.35
CA HIS A 80 2.33 5.25 -2.53
C HIS A 80 0.86 5.09 -2.19
N MET A 81 0.00 5.83 -2.90
CA MET A 81 -1.43 5.88 -2.59
C MET A 81 -2.15 4.55 -2.81
N ASP A 82 -1.69 3.74 -3.75
CA ASP A 82 -2.18 2.38 -3.99
C ASP A 82 -1.72 1.35 -2.95
N HIS A 83 -0.93 1.77 -1.95
CA HIS A 83 -0.56 1.00 -0.76
C HIS A 83 -1.02 1.64 0.56
N SER A 84 -1.18 2.96 0.62
CA SER A 84 -1.49 3.69 1.86
C SER A 84 -2.80 4.47 1.82
N GLY A 85 -3.36 4.71 0.64
CA GLY A 85 -4.37 5.74 0.40
C GLY A 85 -5.71 5.53 1.11
N ASN A 86 -6.04 4.31 1.52
CA ASN A 86 -7.26 4.00 2.27
C ASN A 86 -7.07 3.95 3.80
N LEU A 87 -5.88 4.24 4.32
CA LEU A 87 -5.65 4.33 5.77
C LEU A 87 -6.58 5.34 6.47
N PRO A 88 -6.81 6.55 5.93
CA PRO A 88 -7.79 7.46 6.53
C PRO A 88 -9.22 6.93 6.45
N ALA A 89 -9.58 6.20 5.41
CA ALA A 89 -10.92 5.64 5.26
C ALA A 89 -11.21 4.53 6.29
N ILE A 90 -10.24 3.68 6.63
CA ILE A 90 -10.42 2.70 7.71
C ILE A 90 -10.42 3.38 9.08
N TYR A 91 -9.68 4.48 9.25
CA TYR A 91 -9.73 5.28 10.48
C TYR A 91 -11.14 5.87 10.68
N ALA A 92 -11.73 6.46 9.66
CA ALA A 92 -13.12 6.92 9.68
C ALA A 92 -14.13 5.82 10.03
N LYS A 93 -13.80 4.56 9.70
CA LYS A 93 -14.60 3.36 10.04
C LYS A 93 -14.24 2.76 11.42
N GLY A 94 -13.49 3.48 12.25
CA GLY A 94 -13.22 3.12 13.64
C GLY A 94 -11.87 2.44 13.92
N PHE A 95 -10.96 2.33 12.95
CA PHE A 95 -9.60 1.85 13.22
C PHE A 95 -8.84 2.82 14.12
N GLN A 96 -8.26 2.28 15.20
CA GLN A 96 -7.46 3.05 16.16
C GLN A 96 -6.11 2.40 16.48
N GLY A 97 -5.81 1.28 15.82
CA GLY A 97 -4.57 0.55 16.02
C GLY A 97 -3.34 1.27 15.46
N PRO A 98 -2.13 0.81 15.80
CA PRO A 98 -0.90 1.36 15.25
C PRO A 98 -0.71 0.99 13.78
N VAL A 99 -0.06 1.89 13.03
CA VAL A 99 0.42 1.68 11.66
C VAL A 99 1.95 1.63 11.70
N TYR A 100 2.51 0.46 11.53
CA TYR A 100 3.95 0.24 11.52
C TYR A 100 4.52 0.46 10.12
N ALA A 101 5.48 1.35 9.99
CA ALA A 101 6.14 1.66 8.73
C ALA A 101 7.57 2.14 8.98
N THR A 102 8.41 2.20 7.94
CA THR A 102 9.71 2.84 8.09
C THR A 102 9.56 4.34 8.38
N GLN A 103 10.57 4.95 8.99
CA GLN A 103 10.49 6.38 9.35
C GLN A 103 10.26 7.28 8.12
N ALA A 104 10.92 6.99 6.99
CA ALA A 104 10.74 7.80 5.79
C ALA A 104 9.33 7.61 5.20
N THR A 105 8.78 6.40 5.22
CA THR A 105 7.38 6.12 4.84
C THR A 105 6.41 6.91 5.74
N CYS A 106 6.64 6.96 7.05
CA CYS A 106 5.81 7.78 7.95
C CYS A 106 5.81 9.25 7.56
N HIS A 107 6.99 9.82 7.24
CA HIS A 107 7.11 11.22 6.82
C HIS A 107 6.44 11.49 5.47
N LEU A 108 6.59 10.59 4.50
CA LEU A 108 5.94 10.72 3.21
C LEU A 108 4.41 10.61 3.32
N CYS A 109 3.91 9.68 4.12
CA CYS A 109 2.48 9.55 4.38
C CYS A 109 1.88 10.80 5.04
N ASP A 110 2.63 11.50 5.92
CA ASP A 110 2.15 12.76 6.50
C ASP A 110 1.88 13.81 5.42
N ILE A 111 2.67 13.85 4.37
CA ILE A 111 2.46 14.75 3.24
C ILE A 111 1.35 14.23 2.33
N MET A 112 1.45 12.98 1.88
CA MET A 112 0.61 12.43 0.83
C MET A 112 -0.85 12.23 1.26
N LEU A 113 -1.09 11.73 2.47
CA LEU A 113 -2.45 11.52 2.96
C LEU A 113 -3.19 12.83 3.23
N ARG A 114 -2.49 13.87 3.69
CA ARG A 114 -3.08 15.21 3.82
C ARG A 114 -3.42 15.84 2.46
N ASP A 115 -2.50 15.71 1.50
CA ASP A 115 -2.73 16.22 0.14
C ASP A 115 -3.91 15.52 -0.51
N SER A 116 -3.95 14.19 -0.42
CA SER A 116 -5.08 13.40 -0.93
C SER A 116 -6.42 13.77 -0.28
N ALA A 117 -6.45 13.97 1.04
CA ALA A 117 -7.66 14.44 1.71
C ALA A 117 -8.11 15.81 1.20
N HIS A 118 -7.15 16.74 1.03
CA HIS A 118 -7.42 18.06 0.48
C HIS A 118 -8.03 17.99 -0.93
N ILE A 119 -7.42 17.20 -1.81
CA ILE A 119 -7.88 17.01 -3.19
C ILE A 119 -9.29 16.42 -3.20
N GLN A 120 -9.56 15.36 -2.43
CA GLN A 120 -10.88 14.73 -2.37
C GLN A 120 -11.97 15.67 -1.84
N MET A 121 -11.68 16.45 -0.81
CA MET A 121 -12.60 17.45 -0.26
C MET A 121 -12.89 18.57 -1.26
N PHE A 122 -11.85 19.08 -1.94
CA PHE A 122 -12.00 20.08 -2.99
C PHE A 122 -12.84 19.57 -4.17
N GLU A 123 -12.58 18.33 -4.61
CA GLU A 123 -13.37 17.67 -5.66
C GLU A 123 -14.82 17.48 -5.24
N ALA A 124 -15.08 17.08 -4.00
CA ALA A 124 -16.42 16.93 -3.46
C ALA A 124 -17.17 18.28 -3.47
N GLU A 125 -16.54 19.35 -3.03
CA GLU A 125 -17.13 20.70 -3.09
C GLU A 125 -17.47 21.12 -4.53
N TRP A 126 -16.54 20.90 -5.47
CA TRP A 126 -16.74 21.25 -6.87
C TRP A 126 -17.88 20.45 -7.49
N ARG A 127 -17.88 19.11 -7.28
CA ARG A 127 -18.96 18.22 -7.75
C ARG A 127 -20.32 18.63 -7.17
N ASN A 128 -20.37 18.92 -5.88
CA ASN A 128 -21.60 19.32 -5.19
C ASN A 128 -22.12 20.67 -5.67
N ARG A 129 -21.25 21.66 -5.91
CA ARG A 129 -21.63 22.95 -6.49
C ARG A 129 -22.27 22.81 -7.88
N LYS A 130 -21.71 21.92 -8.70
CA LYS A 130 -22.25 21.59 -10.02
C LYS A 130 -23.50 20.73 -9.93
N GLY A 131 -23.55 19.77 -9.04
CA GLY A 131 -24.65 18.82 -8.84
C GLY A 131 -25.93 19.46 -8.31
N ARG A 132 -25.80 20.42 -7.37
CA ARG A 132 -26.97 21.18 -6.81
C ARG A 132 -27.83 21.81 -7.88
N ARG A 133 -27.22 22.34 -8.95
CA ARG A 133 -27.95 22.93 -10.10
C ARG A 133 -28.71 21.89 -10.93
N GLN A 134 -28.36 20.60 -10.75
CA GLN A 134 -28.92 19.47 -11.50
C GLN A 134 -29.81 18.57 -10.64
N GLY A 135 -30.03 18.91 -9.36
CA GLY A 135 -30.77 18.07 -8.41
C GLY A 135 -30.11 16.73 -8.09
N LYS A 136 -28.79 16.62 -8.28
CA LYS A 136 -28.04 15.37 -7.96
C LYS A 136 -27.81 15.23 -6.46
N PRO A 137 -27.73 13.99 -5.95
CA PRO A 137 -27.37 13.74 -4.55
C PRO A 137 -25.98 14.29 -4.24
N GLU A 138 -25.74 14.58 -2.97
CA GLU A 138 -24.47 15.09 -2.50
C GLU A 138 -23.38 14.00 -2.64
N PHE A 139 -22.25 14.38 -3.21
CA PHE A 139 -21.05 13.54 -3.27
C PHE A 139 -20.24 13.74 -1.99
N VAL A 140 -19.93 12.64 -1.31
CA VAL A 140 -19.16 12.62 -0.07
C VAL A 140 -17.75 12.08 -0.38
N PRO A 141 -16.66 12.74 0.08
CA PRO A 141 -15.32 12.22 -0.09
C PRO A 141 -15.16 10.90 0.68
N ALA A 142 -14.23 10.05 0.27
CA ALA A 142 -13.97 8.77 0.95
C ALA A 142 -13.50 8.97 2.40
N TYR A 143 -12.83 10.08 2.68
CA TYR A 143 -12.39 10.53 3.99
C TYR A 143 -12.11 12.03 4.01
N THR A 144 -11.98 12.58 5.19
CA THR A 144 -11.73 13.99 5.44
C THR A 144 -10.28 14.27 5.86
N MET A 145 -9.91 15.55 5.95
CA MET A 145 -8.63 15.97 6.52
C MET A 145 -8.49 15.53 8.00
N GLU A 146 -9.59 15.52 8.75
CA GLU A 146 -9.60 15.08 10.15
C GLU A 146 -9.26 13.59 10.26
N ASP A 147 -9.80 12.76 9.36
CA ASP A 147 -9.51 11.33 9.29
C ASP A 147 -8.03 11.08 8.94
N ALA A 148 -7.50 11.82 7.96
CA ALA A 148 -6.08 11.73 7.60
C ALA A 148 -5.18 12.13 8.77
N MET A 149 -5.45 13.26 9.41
CA MET A 149 -4.69 13.70 10.59
C MET A 149 -4.86 12.76 11.79
N GLY A 150 -6.00 12.08 11.88
CA GLY A 150 -6.29 11.11 12.92
C GLY A 150 -5.42 9.87 12.79
N VAL A 151 -5.43 9.22 11.64
CA VAL A 151 -4.64 8.00 11.39
C VAL A 151 -3.14 8.26 11.47
N LEU A 152 -2.67 9.43 11.04
CA LEU A 152 -1.25 9.80 11.10
C LEU A 152 -0.67 9.82 12.54
N LYS A 153 -1.50 10.04 13.56
CA LYS A 153 -1.09 9.95 14.97
C LYS A 153 -0.79 8.52 15.42
N ASN A 154 -1.29 7.54 14.69
CA ASN A 154 -1.13 6.12 14.99
C ASN A 154 0.11 5.50 14.34
N PHE A 155 0.86 6.28 13.55
CA PHE A 155 2.07 5.78 12.89
C PHE A 155 3.18 5.51 13.89
N VAL A 156 3.79 4.33 13.78
CA VAL A 156 4.91 3.86 14.59
C VAL A 156 6.11 3.63 13.69
N PRO A 157 7.14 4.50 13.74
CA PRO A 157 8.32 4.39 12.90
C PRO A 157 9.18 3.18 13.29
N CYS A 158 9.49 2.34 12.32
CA CYS A 158 10.31 1.15 12.46
C CYS A 158 11.65 1.33 11.74
N PRO A 159 12.78 1.01 12.38
CA PRO A 159 14.06 0.99 11.70
C PRO A 159 14.17 -0.23 10.78
N TYR A 160 14.88 -0.08 9.66
CA TYR A 160 15.25 -1.20 8.82
C TYR A 160 16.07 -2.26 9.60
N GLU A 161 15.92 -3.50 9.18
CA GLU A 161 16.65 -4.67 9.69
C GLU A 161 16.46 -4.96 11.20
N LYS A 162 15.57 -4.24 11.86
CA LYS A 162 15.25 -4.49 13.28
C LYS A 162 13.93 -5.21 13.41
N THR A 163 13.93 -6.23 14.26
CA THR A 163 12.68 -6.94 14.60
C THR A 163 11.83 -6.08 15.53
N VAL A 164 10.59 -5.92 15.15
CA VAL A 164 9.51 -5.29 15.93
C VAL A 164 8.49 -6.37 16.28
N THR A 165 7.85 -6.27 17.43
CA THR A 165 6.81 -7.22 17.88
C THR A 165 5.48 -6.48 18.04
N PRO A 166 4.67 -6.39 16.97
CA PRO A 166 3.37 -5.72 17.01
C PRO A 166 2.39 -6.36 18.00
N ALA A 167 2.49 -7.67 18.16
CA ALA A 167 1.66 -8.44 19.08
C ALA A 167 2.38 -9.71 19.52
N GLU A 168 1.89 -10.35 20.60
CA GLU A 168 2.39 -11.67 21.00
C GLU A 168 2.20 -12.67 19.85
N GLY A 169 3.22 -13.49 19.61
CA GLY A 169 3.22 -14.44 18.50
C GLY A 169 3.50 -13.84 17.13
N ILE A 170 3.63 -12.52 16.97
CA ILE A 170 3.88 -11.86 15.68
C ILE A 170 5.11 -10.96 15.77
N ARG A 171 6.13 -11.27 14.98
CA ARG A 171 7.35 -10.48 14.81
C ARG A 171 7.44 -10.01 13.35
N VAL A 172 7.88 -8.77 13.13
CA VAL A 172 8.04 -8.20 11.80
C VAL A 172 9.42 -7.56 11.64
N ARG A 173 9.93 -7.58 10.42
CA ARG A 173 11.16 -6.91 10.03
C ARG A 173 10.94 -6.21 8.68
N PHE A 174 11.30 -4.94 8.62
CA PHE A 174 11.26 -4.12 7.42
C PHE A 174 12.64 -4.17 6.75
N VAL A 175 12.68 -4.50 5.48
CA VAL A 175 13.91 -4.64 4.70
C VAL A 175 13.81 -3.76 3.47
N ASP A 176 14.89 -3.04 3.12
CA ASP A 176 14.85 -2.05 2.04
C ASP A 176 14.45 -2.72 0.70
N ALA A 177 13.37 -2.24 0.11
CA ALA A 177 12.84 -2.74 -1.16
C ALA A 177 13.41 -1.99 -2.38
N GLY A 178 14.18 -0.92 -2.18
CA GLY A 178 14.84 -0.18 -3.24
C GLY A 178 13.91 0.51 -4.25
N HIS A 179 12.63 0.70 -3.90
CA HIS A 179 11.61 1.27 -4.79
C HIS A 179 11.52 2.80 -4.65
N LEU A 180 11.34 3.28 -3.44
CA LEU A 180 11.39 4.71 -3.11
C LEU A 180 11.94 4.90 -1.69
N LEU A 181 12.13 6.16 -1.28
CA LEU A 181 12.61 6.48 0.08
C LEU A 181 11.65 5.88 1.12
N GLY A 182 12.18 4.99 1.94
CA GLY A 182 11.41 4.34 2.99
C GLY A 182 10.69 3.05 2.57
N SER A 183 10.67 2.69 1.30
CA SER A 183 10.02 1.45 0.85
C SER A 183 10.64 0.22 1.50
N ALA A 184 9.80 -0.73 1.86
CA ALA A 184 10.25 -1.96 2.50
C ALA A 184 9.49 -3.19 1.99
N SER A 185 10.23 -4.28 1.81
CA SER A 185 9.66 -5.60 1.91
C SER A 185 9.50 -5.96 3.38
N ILE A 186 8.44 -6.66 3.74
CA ILE A 186 8.10 -6.97 5.13
C ILE A 186 8.17 -8.47 5.36
N GLU A 187 9.04 -8.90 6.26
CA GLU A 187 8.98 -10.25 6.82
C GLU A 187 8.03 -10.28 8.00
N VAL A 188 7.03 -11.14 7.95
CA VAL A 188 6.10 -11.41 9.04
C VAL A 188 6.34 -12.81 9.54
N ILE A 189 6.78 -12.94 10.79
CA ILE A 189 7.06 -14.20 11.45
C ILE A 189 5.96 -14.45 12.47
N ILE A 190 5.18 -15.49 12.23
CA ILE A 190 4.01 -15.86 13.03
C ILE A 190 4.35 -17.16 13.79
N ASN A 191 4.15 -17.13 15.10
CA ASN A 191 4.28 -18.30 15.96
C ASN A 191 2.91 -18.64 16.55
N GLU A 192 2.36 -19.76 16.14
CA GLU A 192 1.11 -20.32 16.68
C GLU A 192 1.34 -21.76 17.12
N ASP A 193 0.93 -22.11 18.33
CA ASP A 193 1.03 -23.46 18.87
C ASP A 193 2.44 -24.08 18.78
N GLY A 194 3.47 -23.24 18.93
CA GLY A 194 4.87 -23.65 18.86
C GLY A 194 5.40 -23.90 17.44
N LYS A 195 4.60 -23.59 16.42
CA LYS A 195 5.02 -23.61 15.02
C LYS A 195 5.27 -22.20 14.53
N GLU A 196 6.43 -21.99 13.90
CA GLU A 196 6.79 -20.71 13.30
C GLU A 196 6.63 -20.79 11.78
N LYS A 197 6.03 -19.74 11.21
CA LYS A 197 5.89 -19.54 9.77
C LYS A 197 6.34 -18.14 9.40
N LYS A 198 7.13 -18.04 8.34
CA LYS A 198 7.60 -16.79 7.78
C LYS A 198 6.89 -16.47 6.46
N ILE A 199 6.25 -15.31 6.42
CA ILE A 199 5.64 -14.76 5.22
C ILE A 199 6.42 -13.52 4.82
N VAL A 200 6.73 -13.37 3.54
CA VAL A 200 7.32 -12.17 2.97
C VAL A 200 6.28 -11.48 2.10
N PHE A 201 6.08 -10.20 2.36
CA PHE A 201 5.35 -9.29 1.48
C PHE A 201 6.38 -8.39 0.80
N SER A 202 6.47 -8.46 -0.54
CA SER A 202 7.48 -7.69 -1.26
C SER A 202 7.25 -6.18 -1.19
N GLY A 203 5.99 -5.73 -1.11
CA GLY A 203 5.64 -4.41 -1.57
C GLY A 203 6.06 -4.26 -3.04
N ASP A 204 6.32 -3.05 -3.48
CA ASP A 204 6.91 -2.77 -4.77
C ASP A 204 8.44 -2.88 -4.68
N ILE A 205 9.05 -3.56 -5.64
CA ILE A 205 10.49 -3.82 -5.67
C ILE A 205 11.16 -2.86 -6.67
N GLY A 206 12.19 -2.18 -6.22
CA GLY A 206 12.96 -1.26 -7.07
C GLY A 206 13.96 -1.94 -7.97
N ASN A 207 14.47 -1.17 -8.94
CA ASN A 207 15.53 -1.60 -9.82
C ASN A 207 16.91 -1.42 -9.17
N LEU A 208 17.88 -2.24 -9.58
CA LEU A 208 19.28 -2.12 -9.14
C LEU A 208 19.94 -0.83 -9.63
N ASN A 209 20.91 -0.35 -8.88
CA ASN A 209 21.75 0.80 -9.20
C ASN A 209 20.97 2.11 -9.48
N GLN A 210 19.86 2.34 -8.81
CA GLN A 210 19.11 3.60 -8.89
C GLN A 210 19.88 4.73 -8.18
N PRO A 211 19.92 5.96 -8.76
CA PRO A 211 20.48 7.10 -8.04
C PRO A 211 19.59 7.42 -6.82
N LEU A 212 20.19 7.82 -5.69
CA LEU A 212 19.56 8.26 -4.44
C LEU A 212 18.85 7.16 -3.63
N ILE A 213 18.62 5.99 -4.16
CA ILE A 213 17.93 4.88 -3.50
C ILE A 213 18.88 3.69 -3.43
N LYS A 214 18.84 2.95 -2.33
CA LYS A 214 19.63 1.71 -2.20
C LYS A 214 19.04 0.62 -3.08
N ASP A 215 19.89 -0.33 -3.46
CA ASP A 215 19.42 -1.53 -4.11
C ASP A 215 18.51 -2.35 -3.17
N PRO A 216 17.51 -3.07 -3.71
CA PRO A 216 16.66 -3.93 -2.91
C PRO A 216 17.47 -5.04 -2.25
N VAL A 217 17.15 -5.31 -0.99
CA VAL A 217 17.72 -6.44 -0.25
C VAL A 217 16.85 -7.68 -0.46
N TYR A 218 17.44 -8.74 -0.99
CA TYR A 218 16.72 -9.99 -1.24
C TYR A 218 16.52 -10.76 0.05
N LEU A 219 15.29 -11.23 0.26
CA LEU A 219 14.90 -12.05 1.40
C LEU A 219 14.92 -13.53 1.03
N HIS A 220 15.30 -14.36 2.00
CA HIS A 220 15.45 -15.80 1.84
C HIS A 220 14.69 -16.57 2.92
N ASP A 221 14.54 -17.88 2.71
CA ASP A 221 13.99 -18.82 3.70
C ASP A 221 12.55 -18.48 4.16
N ALA A 222 11.71 -18.01 3.24
CA ALA A 222 10.29 -17.78 3.51
C ALA A 222 9.47 -19.06 3.27
N ASP A 223 8.49 -19.32 4.14
CA ASP A 223 7.48 -20.36 3.90
C ASP A 223 6.51 -19.91 2.81
N TYR A 224 6.17 -18.61 2.79
CA TYR A 224 5.24 -18.01 1.82
C TYR A 224 5.75 -16.66 1.35
N VAL A 225 5.50 -16.35 0.08
CA VAL A 225 5.85 -15.08 -0.53
C VAL A 225 4.61 -14.51 -1.23
N VAL A 226 4.26 -13.27 -0.87
CA VAL A 226 3.29 -12.43 -1.58
C VAL A 226 4.10 -11.35 -2.29
N MET A 227 4.10 -11.38 -3.62
CA MET A 227 5.02 -10.57 -4.43
C MET A 227 4.28 -9.90 -5.57
N GLU A 228 4.67 -8.66 -5.90
CA GLU A 228 4.23 -7.99 -7.11
C GLU A 228 4.63 -8.76 -8.38
N SER A 229 3.90 -8.53 -9.45
CA SER A 229 4.21 -9.11 -10.76
C SER A 229 3.98 -8.13 -11.92
N THR A 230 4.08 -6.84 -11.65
CA THR A 230 3.84 -5.75 -12.61
C THR A 230 4.67 -5.89 -13.88
N TYR A 231 5.93 -6.25 -13.75
CA TYR A 231 6.85 -6.57 -14.85
C TYR A 231 7.19 -8.06 -14.96
N GLY A 232 6.30 -8.94 -14.47
CA GLY A 232 6.53 -10.39 -14.47
C GLY A 232 6.67 -11.03 -15.84
N ASP A 233 6.17 -10.39 -16.89
CA ASP A 233 6.18 -10.85 -18.28
C ASP A 233 7.16 -10.09 -19.19
N ARG A 234 7.87 -9.07 -18.68
CA ARG A 234 8.73 -8.19 -19.48
C ARG A 234 9.87 -7.58 -18.67
N SER A 235 10.86 -7.06 -19.37
CA SER A 235 11.99 -6.30 -18.81
C SER A 235 11.82 -4.81 -19.06
N HIS A 236 12.37 -3.97 -18.16
CA HIS A 236 12.48 -2.52 -18.37
C HIS A 236 13.41 -2.12 -19.52
N GLY A 237 14.23 -3.04 -20.04
CA GLY A 237 15.28 -2.76 -21.00
C GLY A 237 16.50 -2.04 -20.40
N ASP A 238 17.43 -1.63 -21.29
CA ASP A 238 18.61 -0.88 -20.88
C ASP A 238 18.23 0.55 -20.50
N ARG A 239 18.98 1.13 -19.55
CA ARG A 239 18.77 2.51 -19.12
C ARG A 239 19.21 3.46 -20.24
N PRO A 240 18.32 4.36 -20.71
CA PRO A 240 18.71 5.43 -21.61
C PRO A 240 19.61 6.46 -20.91
N ASP A 241 20.39 7.19 -21.69
CA ASP A 241 21.04 8.41 -21.20
C ASP A 241 20.00 9.53 -20.99
N TYR A 242 19.35 9.51 -19.81
CA TYR A 242 18.33 10.50 -19.47
C TYR A 242 18.86 11.94 -19.48
N VAL A 243 20.14 12.15 -19.16
CA VAL A 243 20.75 13.49 -19.14
C VAL A 243 20.89 14.01 -20.56
N GLY A 244 21.40 13.17 -21.47
CA GLY A 244 21.51 13.50 -22.90
C GLY A 244 20.14 13.78 -23.52
N LEU A 245 19.18 12.89 -23.32
CA LEU A 245 17.82 13.05 -23.83
C LEU A 245 17.14 14.32 -23.31
N LEU A 246 17.24 14.62 -22.01
CA LEU A 246 16.68 15.83 -21.44
C LEU A 246 17.35 17.09 -21.99
N SER A 247 18.69 17.08 -22.10
CA SER A 247 19.44 18.19 -22.69
C SER A 247 19.01 18.45 -24.14
N GLU A 248 18.82 17.41 -24.93
CA GLU A 248 18.35 17.52 -26.30
C GLU A 248 16.96 18.14 -26.39
N VAL A 249 16.02 17.70 -25.54
CA VAL A 249 14.66 18.26 -25.48
C VAL A 249 14.70 19.73 -25.09
N ILE A 250 15.47 20.09 -24.08
CA ILE A 250 15.62 21.48 -23.62
C ILE A 250 16.24 22.36 -24.75
N GLN A 251 17.34 21.90 -25.38
CA GLN A 251 17.99 22.65 -26.47
C GLN A 251 17.04 22.85 -27.64
N ARG A 252 16.33 21.81 -28.05
CA ARG A 252 15.33 21.91 -29.11
C ARG A 252 14.23 22.90 -28.81
N THR A 253 13.79 22.93 -27.55
CA THR A 253 12.77 23.89 -27.08
C THR A 253 13.27 25.32 -27.19
N PHE A 254 14.51 25.60 -26.78
CA PHE A 254 15.13 26.91 -26.91
C PHE A 254 15.30 27.32 -28.38
N ASP A 255 15.78 26.41 -29.24
CA ASP A 255 15.97 26.68 -30.68
C ASP A 255 14.65 27.02 -31.38
N LEU A 256 13.56 26.42 -30.95
CA LEU A 256 12.23 26.70 -31.48
C LEU A 256 11.60 27.94 -30.85
N SER A 257 12.26 28.60 -29.90
CA SER A 257 11.72 29.74 -29.14
C SER A 257 10.35 29.43 -28.49
N LEU A 258 10.09 28.18 -28.20
CA LEU A 258 8.83 27.75 -27.60
C LEU A 258 8.86 28.09 -26.12
N ILE A 259 8.20 29.17 -25.78
CA ILE A 259 7.65 29.37 -24.44
C ILE A 259 6.31 28.65 -24.47
N HIS A 260 5.99 27.92 -23.43
CA HIS A 260 4.70 27.23 -23.32
C HIS A 260 3.55 28.21 -23.62
N ILE A 261 2.80 27.89 -24.64
CA ILE A 261 1.58 28.60 -25.01
C ILE A 261 0.40 27.82 -24.41
#